data_cc7d122a91069fb9081c5ee0cfeadd6b
#
_entry.id   cc7d122a91069fb9081c5ee0cfeadd6b
#
_cell.length_a   1.000
_cell.length_b   1.000
_cell.length_c   1.000
_cell.angle_alpha   90.00
_cell.angle_beta   90.00
_cell.angle_gamma   90.00
#
_symmetry.space_group_name_H-M   'P 1'
#
loop_
_entity.id
_entity.type
_entity.pdbx_description
1 polymer ?
#
loop_
_entity_poly.entity_id
_entity_poly.type
_entity_poly.pdbx_seq_one_letter_code
_entity_poly.pdbx_strand_id
1 'polypeptide(L)'
;MKKSKLEKSRNRWGIVFILPQLISLVCLGIIPIVIAFVLSFFDWNGFSSPVFTGLQNFKEVFTDPDTAMAIKNTLLYSVIYVPCSIVLSLGLAMLLNKAWGKMFYRAVFFLPQIVTSVGIAVVWSWIYQPQFGILNMILKFFGIQGKEWLRDPSTAMGAVIVMSIWWGLGYNIVLFLAGLQNVPRTYVEAAKIDGANERQVFFNITVPLISPTTLLVTITTMINAFQVFDQMFLLTSGGPAKKTYTMAIHIYQTAFKSYELGKASTAALLLFFVVVAVSVIQFKLSDKWVHYGE
;
A
#
# COMPACT_ATOMS: atom_id res chain seq x y z
N MET A 1 19.33 38.23 20.65
CA MET A 1 18.85 39.13 19.55
C MET A 1 17.32 39.23 19.60
N LYS A 2 16.75 40.44 19.72
CA LYS A 2 15.29 40.65 19.66
C LYS A 2 14.82 40.46 18.21
N LYS A 3 13.93 39.49 17.96
CA LYS A 3 13.32 39.25 16.63
C LYS A 3 12.61 40.51 16.14
N SER A 4 12.82 40.91 14.90
CA SER A 4 12.19 42.11 14.30
C SER A 4 10.64 41.95 14.26
N LYS A 5 9.91 43.09 14.19
CA LYS A 5 8.45 43.08 14.08
C LYS A 5 7.97 42.26 12.86
N LEU A 6 8.70 42.30 11.75
CA LEU A 6 8.44 41.55 10.52
C LEU A 6 8.63 40.03 10.72
N GLU A 7 9.68 39.60 11.42
CA GLU A 7 9.90 38.19 11.75
C GLU A 7 8.80 37.63 12.66
N LYS A 8 8.37 38.43 13.66
CA LYS A 8 7.24 38.05 14.54
C LYS A 8 5.96 37.94 13.76
N SER A 9 5.67 38.86 12.84
CA SER A 9 4.49 38.81 11.99
C SER A 9 4.53 37.59 11.06
N ARG A 10 5.67 37.34 10.37
CA ARG A 10 5.87 36.17 9.49
C ARG A 10 5.69 34.85 10.23
N ASN A 11 6.26 34.74 11.43
CA ASN A 11 6.11 33.51 12.25
C ASN A 11 4.65 33.31 12.68
N ARG A 12 3.94 34.36 13.06
CA ARG A 12 2.52 34.30 13.46
C ARG A 12 1.65 33.82 12.29
N TRP A 13 1.80 34.41 11.12
CA TRP A 13 1.06 34.00 9.93
C TRP A 13 1.45 32.60 9.48
N GLY A 14 2.74 32.22 9.57
CA GLY A 14 3.18 30.85 9.31
C GLY A 14 2.46 29.83 10.18
N ILE A 15 2.32 30.09 11.49
CA ILE A 15 1.57 29.23 12.41
C ILE A 15 0.08 29.17 12.01
N VAL A 16 -0.53 30.32 11.71
CA VAL A 16 -1.96 30.38 11.31
C VAL A 16 -2.24 29.54 10.06
N PHE A 17 -1.35 29.57 9.06
CA PHE A 17 -1.51 28.76 7.85
C PHE A 17 -1.30 27.25 8.07
N ILE A 18 -0.44 26.86 9.02
CA ILE A 18 -0.19 25.44 9.35
C ILE A 18 -1.26 24.89 10.32
N LEU A 19 -1.91 25.76 11.10
CA LEU A 19 -2.80 25.39 12.19
C LEU A 19 -3.96 24.47 11.77
N PRO A 20 -4.65 24.66 10.64
CA PRO A 20 -5.70 23.73 10.18
C PRO A 20 -5.17 22.30 9.98
N GLN A 21 -3.98 22.16 9.37
CA GLN A 21 -3.36 20.87 9.17
C GLN A 21 -2.90 20.24 10.48
N LEU A 22 -2.36 21.03 11.41
CA LEU A 22 -1.96 20.54 12.73
C LEU A 22 -3.17 20.06 13.55
N ILE A 23 -4.28 20.82 13.53
CA ILE A 23 -5.53 20.38 14.19
C ILE A 23 -6.01 19.06 13.59
N SER A 24 -6.07 18.94 12.27
CA SER A 24 -6.47 17.69 11.61
C SER A 24 -5.55 16.53 12.00
N LEU A 25 -4.23 16.73 11.99
CA LEU A 25 -3.25 15.71 12.39
C LEU A 25 -3.44 15.27 13.84
N VAL A 26 -3.63 16.23 14.76
CA VAL A 26 -3.83 15.90 16.18
C VAL A 26 -5.17 15.21 16.39
N CYS A 27 -6.27 15.77 15.89
CA CYS A 27 -7.61 15.24 16.17
C CYS A 27 -7.92 13.94 15.45
N LEU A 28 -7.47 13.78 14.19
CA LEU A 28 -7.83 12.63 13.35
C LEU A 28 -6.69 11.61 13.24
N GLY A 29 -5.46 11.96 13.62
CA GLY A 29 -4.31 11.06 13.61
C GLY A 29 -3.87 10.69 15.03
N ILE A 30 -3.33 11.64 15.80
CA ILE A 30 -2.66 11.35 17.07
C ILE A 30 -3.66 10.87 18.14
N ILE A 31 -4.79 11.58 18.31
CA ILE A 31 -5.78 11.22 19.35
C ILE A 31 -6.32 9.79 19.17
N PRO A 32 -6.75 9.33 17.98
CA PRO A 32 -7.19 7.94 17.79
C PRO A 32 -6.10 6.90 18.11
N ILE A 33 -4.84 7.19 17.78
CA ILE A 33 -3.72 6.29 18.10
C ILE A 33 -3.55 6.21 19.63
N VAL A 34 -3.61 7.34 20.33
CA VAL A 34 -3.52 7.36 21.80
C VAL A 34 -4.71 6.63 22.43
N ILE A 35 -5.92 6.82 21.91
CA ILE A 35 -7.11 6.11 22.37
C ILE A 35 -6.94 4.60 22.16
N ALA A 36 -6.50 4.15 20.99
CA ALA A 36 -6.25 2.74 20.71
C ALA A 36 -5.17 2.18 21.65
N PHE A 37 -4.11 2.95 21.92
CA PHE A 37 -3.07 2.56 22.88
C PHE A 37 -3.64 2.40 24.30
N VAL A 38 -4.48 3.32 24.77
CA VAL A 38 -5.11 3.20 26.09
C VAL A 38 -6.07 2.01 26.12
N LEU A 39 -6.94 1.87 25.11
CA LEU A 39 -7.91 0.78 25.02
C LEU A 39 -7.27 -0.62 24.98
N SER A 40 -6.05 -0.75 24.48
CA SER A 40 -5.34 -2.03 24.47
C SER A 40 -5.10 -2.64 25.85
N PHE A 41 -5.17 -1.85 26.92
CA PHE A 41 -5.05 -2.29 28.31
C PHE A 41 -6.38 -2.57 28.99
N PHE A 42 -7.50 -2.40 28.28
CA PHE A 42 -8.83 -2.58 28.82
C PHE A 42 -9.60 -3.66 28.04
N ASP A 43 -10.40 -4.45 28.76
CA ASP A 43 -11.48 -5.20 28.14
C ASP A 43 -12.68 -4.28 27.97
N TRP A 44 -13.07 -4.05 26.73
CA TRP A 44 -14.17 -3.16 26.39
C TRP A 44 -14.88 -3.59 25.11
N ASN A 45 -16.20 -3.67 25.18
CA ASN A 45 -17.07 -4.03 24.06
C ASN A 45 -17.75 -2.82 23.38
N GLY A 46 -17.45 -1.60 23.82
CA GLY A 46 -18.05 -0.37 23.30
C GLY A 46 -19.39 0.03 23.96
N PHE A 47 -20.01 -0.83 24.75
CA PHE A 47 -21.32 -0.61 25.33
C PHE A 47 -21.30 -0.56 26.89
N SER A 48 -20.48 -1.39 27.50
CA SER A 48 -20.26 -1.45 28.93
C SER A 48 -19.17 -0.50 29.39
N SER A 49 -18.99 -0.35 30.70
CA SER A 49 -17.82 0.34 31.24
C SER A 49 -16.53 -0.47 30.94
N PRO A 50 -15.44 0.18 30.47
CA PRO A 50 -14.18 -0.51 30.24
C PRO A 50 -13.58 -1.04 31.56
N VAL A 51 -13.09 -2.29 31.52
CA VAL A 51 -12.44 -2.94 32.67
C VAL A 51 -10.95 -3.03 32.42
N PHE A 52 -10.13 -2.53 33.33
CA PHE A 52 -8.68 -2.60 33.17
C PHE A 52 -8.16 -4.04 33.34
N THR A 53 -7.48 -4.56 32.32
CA THR A 53 -6.94 -5.94 32.26
C THR A 53 -5.43 -6.00 32.10
N GLY A 54 -4.75 -4.84 32.12
CA GLY A 54 -3.30 -4.77 31.97
C GLY A 54 -2.83 -5.33 30.63
N LEU A 55 -1.94 -6.32 30.62
CA LEU A 55 -1.36 -6.90 29.40
C LEU A 55 -2.11 -8.15 28.88
N GLN A 56 -3.29 -8.44 29.38
CA GLN A 56 -4.04 -9.65 28.98
C GLN A 56 -4.38 -9.63 27.48
N ASN A 57 -4.86 -8.52 26.94
CA ASN A 57 -5.15 -8.40 25.51
C ASN A 57 -3.92 -8.68 24.64
N PHE A 58 -2.74 -8.22 25.07
CA PHE A 58 -1.49 -8.50 24.37
C PHE A 58 -1.18 -10.00 24.37
N LYS A 59 -1.29 -10.67 25.52
CA LYS A 59 -1.08 -12.10 25.63
C LYS A 59 -2.05 -12.85 24.69
N GLU A 60 -3.33 -12.51 24.71
CA GLU A 60 -4.36 -13.14 23.91
C GLU A 60 -4.09 -12.94 22.41
N VAL A 61 -3.85 -11.70 21.95
CA VAL A 61 -3.58 -11.39 20.55
C VAL A 61 -2.30 -12.12 20.05
N PHE A 62 -1.24 -12.19 20.85
CA PHE A 62 0.00 -12.88 20.44
C PHE A 62 -0.12 -14.42 20.45
N THR A 63 -1.06 -14.98 21.19
CA THR A 63 -1.28 -16.44 21.22
C THR A 63 -2.44 -16.89 20.32
N ASP A 64 -3.21 -15.97 19.76
CA ASP A 64 -4.34 -16.27 18.90
C ASP A 64 -3.89 -16.80 17.52
N PRO A 65 -4.33 -18.02 17.12
CA PRO A 65 -4.03 -18.58 15.81
C PRO A 65 -4.53 -17.72 14.64
N ASP A 66 -5.62 -16.98 14.81
CA ASP A 66 -6.19 -16.11 13.79
C ASP A 66 -5.30 -14.89 13.55
N THR A 67 -4.74 -14.32 14.61
CA THR A 67 -3.73 -13.25 14.52
C THR A 67 -2.49 -13.73 13.76
N ALA A 68 -1.98 -14.91 14.10
CA ALA A 68 -0.82 -15.50 13.41
C ALA A 68 -1.09 -15.74 11.92
N MET A 69 -2.28 -16.23 11.59
CA MET A 69 -2.71 -16.42 10.20
C MET A 69 -2.85 -15.08 9.46
N ALA A 70 -3.42 -14.07 10.09
CA ALA A 70 -3.60 -12.74 9.54
C ALA A 70 -2.24 -12.08 9.22
N ILE A 71 -1.27 -12.19 10.13
CA ILE A 71 0.11 -11.72 9.91
C ILE A 71 0.73 -12.44 8.71
N LYS A 72 0.65 -13.77 8.66
CA LYS A 72 1.20 -14.58 7.56
C LYS A 72 0.62 -14.18 6.21
N ASN A 73 -0.71 -14.02 6.13
CA ASN A 73 -1.39 -13.63 4.89
C ASN A 73 -1.02 -12.20 4.47
N THR A 74 -0.93 -11.27 5.41
CA THR A 74 -0.50 -9.89 5.14
C THR A 74 0.93 -9.85 4.62
N LEU A 75 1.84 -10.62 5.21
CA LEU A 75 3.22 -10.75 4.75
C LEU A 75 3.29 -11.39 3.36
N LEU A 76 2.57 -12.50 3.13
CA LEU A 76 2.52 -13.17 1.82
C LEU A 76 2.03 -12.22 0.73
N TYR A 77 0.93 -11.52 1.00
CA TYR A 77 0.41 -10.51 0.09
C TYR A 77 1.45 -9.42 -0.21
N SER A 78 2.04 -8.84 0.83
CA SER A 78 3.00 -7.73 0.70
C SER A 78 4.26 -8.14 -0.07
N VAL A 79 4.82 -9.32 0.23
CA VAL A 79 6.04 -9.83 -0.43
C VAL A 79 5.82 -10.07 -1.92
N ILE A 80 4.62 -10.45 -2.35
CA ILE A 80 4.32 -10.66 -3.76
C ILE A 80 3.87 -9.34 -4.43
N TYR A 81 2.91 -8.64 -3.81
CA TYR A 81 2.31 -7.44 -4.38
C TYR A 81 3.32 -6.32 -4.59
N VAL A 82 4.15 -6.01 -3.59
CA VAL A 82 5.04 -4.84 -3.63
C VAL A 82 6.09 -4.95 -4.73
N PRO A 83 6.90 -6.01 -4.83
CA PRO A 83 7.89 -6.11 -5.90
C PRO A 83 7.24 -6.17 -7.29
N CYS A 84 6.15 -6.95 -7.46
CA CYS A 84 5.45 -7.03 -8.73
C CYS A 84 4.89 -5.67 -9.16
N SER A 85 4.27 -4.93 -8.24
CA SER A 85 3.73 -3.61 -8.51
C SER A 85 4.83 -2.61 -8.92
N ILE A 86 5.96 -2.60 -8.21
CA ILE A 86 7.10 -1.72 -8.52
C ILE A 86 7.70 -2.05 -9.89
N VAL A 87 8.01 -3.32 -10.16
CA VAL A 87 8.64 -3.74 -11.41
C VAL A 87 7.73 -3.47 -12.61
N LEU A 88 6.44 -3.82 -12.50
CA LEU A 88 5.48 -3.60 -13.58
C LEU A 88 5.23 -2.11 -13.83
N SER A 89 5.08 -1.31 -12.77
CA SER A 89 4.82 0.12 -12.92
C SER A 89 6.05 0.86 -13.47
N LEU A 90 7.27 0.50 -13.05
CA LEU A 90 8.49 1.06 -13.62
C LEU A 90 8.64 0.68 -15.10
N GLY A 91 8.45 -0.61 -15.45
CA GLY A 91 8.50 -1.09 -16.82
C GLY A 91 7.49 -0.37 -17.73
N LEU A 92 6.24 -0.24 -17.27
CA LEU A 92 5.23 0.51 -18.00
C LEU A 92 5.55 2.00 -18.10
N ALA A 93 6.02 2.63 -17.01
CA ALA A 93 6.44 4.03 -17.04
C ALA A 93 7.55 4.30 -18.06
N MET A 94 8.52 3.40 -18.18
CA MET A 94 9.58 3.49 -19.18
C MET A 94 9.04 3.41 -20.62
N LEU A 95 8.13 2.46 -20.88
CA LEU A 95 7.49 2.33 -22.19
C LEU A 95 6.70 3.59 -22.53
N LEU A 96 5.90 4.07 -21.58
CA LEU A 96 5.08 5.26 -21.74
C LEU A 96 5.90 6.55 -21.84
N ASN A 97 7.08 6.60 -21.24
CA ASN A 97 7.96 7.76 -21.34
C ASN A 97 8.47 8.00 -22.78
N LYS A 98 8.62 6.93 -23.57
CA LYS A 98 9.02 6.98 -24.99
C LYS A 98 7.81 7.05 -25.94
N ALA A 99 6.58 6.76 -25.49
CA ALA A 99 5.39 6.65 -26.33
C ALA A 99 4.91 8.02 -26.84
N TRP A 100 4.36 8.02 -28.05
CA TRP A 100 3.59 9.14 -28.57
C TRP A 100 2.20 9.15 -27.92
N GLY A 101 1.65 10.34 -27.57
CA GLY A 101 0.34 10.41 -26.90
C GLY A 101 0.36 10.09 -25.39
N LYS A 102 1.46 10.34 -24.70
CA LYS A 102 1.69 10.06 -23.26
C LYS A 102 0.52 10.42 -22.35
N MET A 103 -0.18 11.52 -22.65
CA MET A 103 -1.29 12.01 -21.82
C MET A 103 -2.49 11.07 -21.86
N PHE A 104 -2.79 10.50 -23.03
CA PHE A 104 -3.87 9.52 -23.16
C PHE A 104 -3.58 8.25 -22.37
N TYR A 105 -2.39 7.68 -22.51
CA TYR A 105 -2.01 6.48 -21.76
C TYR A 105 -1.99 6.71 -20.25
N ARG A 106 -1.50 7.88 -19.79
CA ARG A 106 -1.58 8.26 -18.38
C ARG A 106 -3.01 8.25 -17.88
N ALA A 107 -3.94 8.84 -18.64
CA ALA A 107 -5.35 8.84 -18.28
C ALA A 107 -5.94 7.43 -18.20
N VAL A 108 -5.65 6.56 -19.18
CA VAL A 108 -6.14 5.18 -19.22
C VAL A 108 -5.64 4.36 -18.03
N PHE A 109 -4.34 4.43 -17.70
CA PHE A 109 -3.80 3.69 -16.56
C PHE A 109 -4.20 4.28 -15.21
N PHE A 110 -4.45 5.59 -15.14
CA PHE A 110 -4.86 6.26 -13.90
C PHE A 110 -6.36 6.16 -13.63
N LEU A 111 -7.18 5.95 -14.67
CA LEU A 111 -8.64 5.88 -14.56
C LEU A 111 -9.13 4.87 -13.50
N PRO A 112 -8.59 3.63 -13.42
CA PRO A 112 -9.00 2.68 -12.38
C PRO A 112 -8.81 3.21 -10.95
N GLN A 113 -7.80 4.03 -10.72
CA GLN A 113 -7.50 4.58 -9.39
C GLN A 113 -8.54 5.61 -8.90
N ILE A 114 -9.26 6.24 -9.82
CA ILE A 114 -10.31 7.22 -9.49
C ILE A 114 -11.62 6.51 -9.12
N VAL A 115 -11.81 5.27 -9.60
CA VAL A 115 -13.00 4.48 -9.30
C VAL A 115 -12.93 3.95 -7.86
N THR A 116 -14.08 3.94 -7.18
CA THR A 116 -14.16 3.43 -5.80
C THR A 116 -13.77 1.95 -5.73
N SER A 117 -13.19 1.53 -4.59
CA SER A 117 -12.82 0.12 -4.34
C SER A 117 -13.98 -0.84 -4.55
N VAL A 118 -15.20 -0.43 -4.17
CA VAL A 118 -16.43 -1.23 -4.37
C VAL A 118 -16.71 -1.46 -5.86
N GLY A 119 -16.66 -0.41 -6.69
CA GLY A 119 -16.88 -0.54 -8.13
C GLY A 119 -15.88 -1.46 -8.79
N ILE A 120 -14.61 -1.32 -8.44
CA ILE A 120 -13.54 -2.20 -8.93
C ILE A 120 -13.76 -3.66 -8.49
N ALA A 121 -14.11 -3.88 -7.23
CA ALA A 121 -14.37 -5.22 -6.72
C ALA A 121 -15.54 -5.90 -7.44
N VAL A 122 -16.62 -5.17 -7.74
CA VAL A 122 -17.77 -5.70 -8.51
C VAL A 122 -17.33 -6.12 -9.92
N VAL A 123 -16.59 -5.27 -10.63
CA VAL A 123 -16.09 -5.59 -11.99
C VAL A 123 -15.20 -6.84 -11.95
N TRP A 124 -14.26 -6.92 -11.00
CA TRP A 124 -13.36 -8.05 -10.89
C TRP A 124 -14.07 -9.33 -10.41
N SER A 125 -15.12 -9.21 -9.57
CA SER A 125 -15.94 -10.35 -9.21
C SER A 125 -16.64 -10.98 -10.42
N TRP A 126 -17.03 -10.18 -11.42
CA TRP A 126 -17.56 -10.68 -12.70
C TRP A 126 -16.47 -11.30 -13.58
N ILE A 127 -15.29 -10.69 -13.64
CA ILE A 127 -14.15 -11.23 -14.38
C ILE A 127 -13.76 -12.62 -13.85
N TYR A 128 -13.82 -12.83 -12.52
CA TYR A 128 -13.49 -14.07 -11.84
C TYR A 128 -14.66 -15.07 -11.73
N GLN A 129 -15.84 -14.73 -12.24
CA GLN A 129 -17.00 -15.65 -12.15
C GLN A 129 -16.70 -17.00 -12.81
N PRO A 130 -16.96 -18.14 -12.11
CA PRO A 130 -16.63 -19.45 -12.63
C PRO A 130 -17.35 -19.83 -13.93
N GLN A 131 -18.65 -19.48 -14.06
CA GLN A 131 -19.50 -19.91 -15.17
C GLN A 131 -19.37 -19.03 -16.41
N PHE A 132 -19.30 -17.70 -16.24
CA PHE A 132 -19.36 -16.72 -17.34
C PHE A 132 -18.27 -15.65 -17.26
N GLY A 133 -17.33 -15.77 -16.32
CA GLY A 133 -16.24 -14.80 -16.16
C GLY A 133 -15.29 -14.82 -17.36
N ILE A 134 -14.87 -13.61 -17.76
CA ILE A 134 -14.00 -13.39 -18.93
C ILE A 134 -12.72 -14.22 -18.81
N LEU A 135 -12.14 -14.33 -17.63
CA LEU A 135 -10.89 -15.07 -17.42
C LEU A 135 -11.06 -16.56 -17.72
N ASN A 136 -12.15 -17.18 -17.27
CA ASN A 136 -12.45 -18.58 -17.57
C ASN A 136 -12.85 -18.78 -19.02
N MET A 137 -13.49 -17.81 -19.68
CA MET A 137 -13.76 -17.85 -21.11
C MET A 137 -12.46 -17.87 -21.93
N ILE A 138 -11.49 -17.03 -21.57
CA ILE A 138 -10.17 -17.04 -22.20
C ILE A 138 -9.44 -18.37 -21.97
N LEU A 139 -9.43 -18.90 -20.75
CA LEU A 139 -8.81 -20.20 -20.46
C LEU A 139 -9.43 -21.31 -21.27
N LYS A 140 -10.78 -21.32 -21.36
CA LYS A 140 -11.51 -22.32 -22.16
C LYS A 140 -11.17 -22.25 -23.65
N PHE A 141 -10.95 -21.05 -24.20
CA PHE A 141 -10.50 -20.88 -25.58
C PHE A 141 -9.15 -21.57 -25.85
N PHE A 142 -8.26 -21.61 -24.86
CA PHE A 142 -6.99 -22.34 -24.92
C PHE A 142 -7.08 -23.80 -24.45
N GLY A 143 -8.29 -24.34 -24.25
CA GLY A 143 -8.48 -25.72 -23.78
C GLY A 143 -8.14 -25.95 -22.30
N ILE A 144 -7.95 -24.88 -21.52
CA ILE A 144 -7.62 -24.96 -20.10
C ILE A 144 -8.90 -24.92 -19.28
N GLN A 145 -9.02 -25.82 -18.30
CA GLN A 145 -10.17 -25.87 -17.40
C GLN A 145 -10.26 -24.60 -16.56
N GLY A 146 -11.45 -24.01 -16.50
CA GLY A 146 -11.72 -22.84 -15.66
C GLY A 146 -11.57 -23.16 -14.17
N LYS A 147 -11.36 -22.11 -13.36
CA LYS A 147 -11.14 -22.21 -11.92
C LYS A 147 -12.17 -21.40 -11.15
N GLU A 148 -12.37 -21.76 -9.90
CA GLU A 148 -13.14 -20.95 -8.94
C GLU A 148 -12.24 -19.95 -8.22
N TRP A 149 -11.77 -18.95 -8.97
CA TRP A 149 -10.71 -18.01 -8.59
C TRP A 149 -10.79 -17.46 -7.16
N LEU A 150 -11.99 -17.09 -6.71
CA LEU A 150 -12.22 -16.47 -5.40
C LEU A 150 -12.71 -17.47 -4.34
N ARG A 151 -13.11 -18.69 -4.75
CA ARG A 151 -13.67 -19.70 -3.84
C ARG A 151 -12.71 -20.84 -3.54
N ASP A 152 -11.68 -21.02 -4.36
CA ASP A 152 -10.64 -22.02 -4.14
C ASP A 152 -9.54 -21.43 -3.25
N PRO A 153 -9.21 -22.07 -2.10
CA PRO A 153 -8.12 -21.62 -1.20
C PRO A 153 -6.76 -21.49 -1.87
N SER A 154 -6.50 -22.21 -2.95
CA SER A 154 -5.22 -22.17 -3.67
C SER A 154 -5.08 -20.98 -4.61
N THR A 155 -6.19 -20.39 -5.06
CA THR A 155 -6.19 -19.32 -6.08
C THR A 155 -6.62 -17.96 -5.53
N ALA A 156 -7.41 -17.92 -4.45
CA ALA A 156 -8.04 -16.71 -3.97
C ALA A 156 -7.03 -15.56 -3.64
N MET A 157 -5.95 -15.84 -2.93
CA MET A 157 -4.93 -14.84 -2.63
C MET A 157 -4.28 -14.31 -3.93
N GLY A 158 -3.93 -15.20 -4.86
CA GLY A 158 -3.35 -14.81 -6.15
C GLY A 158 -4.30 -13.94 -6.99
N ALA A 159 -5.59 -14.27 -7.02
CA ALA A 159 -6.60 -13.50 -7.71
C ALA A 159 -6.72 -12.08 -7.14
N VAL A 160 -6.76 -11.94 -5.81
CA VAL A 160 -6.80 -10.62 -5.18
C VAL A 160 -5.52 -9.83 -5.46
N ILE A 161 -4.33 -10.48 -5.44
CA ILE A 161 -3.06 -9.83 -5.76
C ILE A 161 -3.06 -9.28 -7.20
N VAL A 162 -3.52 -10.07 -8.19
CA VAL A 162 -3.59 -9.65 -9.60
C VAL A 162 -4.48 -8.41 -9.76
N MET A 163 -5.67 -8.43 -9.17
CA MET A 163 -6.57 -7.28 -9.15
C MET A 163 -5.93 -6.06 -8.49
N SER A 164 -5.28 -6.25 -7.34
CA SER A 164 -4.64 -5.17 -6.58
C SER A 164 -3.48 -4.54 -7.36
N ILE A 165 -2.65 -5.36 -8.03
CA ILE A 165 -1.57 -4.86 -8.90
C ILE A 165 -2.18 -4.00 -10.01
N TRP A 166 -3.15 -4.51 -10.75
CA TRP A 166 -3.78 -3.77 -11.84
C TRP A 166 -4.37 -2.44 -11.36
N TRP A 167 -5.05 -2.44 -10.21
CA TRP A 167 -5.65 -1.23 -9.65
C TRP A 167 -4.59 -0.21 -9.22
N GLY A 168 -3.51 -0.66 -8.55
CA GLY A 168 -2.45 0.21 -8.03
C GLY A 168 -1.45 0.71 -9.07
N LEU A 169 -1.37 0.09 -10.27
CA LEU A 169 -0.39 0.44 -11.31
C LEU A 169 -0.42 1.92 -11.69
N GLY A 170 -1.62 2.49 -11.84
CA GLY A 170 -1.77 3.85 -12.35
C GLY A 170 -1.07 4.91 -11.50
N TYR A 171 -1.22 4.82 -10.19
CA TYR A 171 -0.57 5.74 -9.26
C TYR A 171 0.97 5.63 -9.33
N ASN A 172 1.49 4.41 -9.26
CA ASN A 172 2.92 4.16 -9.31
C ASN A 172 3.54 4.55 -10.66
N ILE A 173 2.84 4.30 -11.78
CA ILE A 173 3.27 4.74 -13.12
C ILE A 173 3.44 6.25 -13.17
N VAL A 174 2.49 7.02 -12.63
CA VAL A 174 2.57 8.49 -12.63
C VAL A 174 3.78 8.98 -11.83
N LEU A 175 4.04 8.39 -10.65
CA LEU A 175 5.22 8.72 -9.85
C LEU A 175 6.52 8.39 -10.60
N PHE A 176 6.63 7.20 -11.18
CA PHE A 176 7.82 6.84 -11.95
C PHE A 176 8.00 7.69 -13.22
N LEU A 177 6.91 8.07 -13.90
CA LEU A 177 7.01 9.00 -15.03
C LEU A 177 7.53 10.36 -14.62
N ALA A 178 7.11 10.87 -13.45
CA ALA A 178 7.65 12.11 -12.90
C ALA A 178 9.16 11.98 -12.60
N GLY A 179 9.56 10.88 -11.96
CA GLY A 179 10.96 10.57 -11.69
C GLY A 179 11.80 10.46 -12.97
N LEU A 180 11.30 9.73 -13.98
CA LEU A 180 12.00 9.56 -15.27
C LEU A 180 12.14 10.88 -16.06
N GLN A 181 11.21 11.82 -15.90
CA GLN A 181 11.28 13.13 -16.54
C GLN A 181 12.30 14.06 -15.87
N ASN A 182 12.64 13.83 -14.62
CA ASN A 182 13.68 14.58 -13.91
C ASN A 182 15.10 14.11 -14.23
N VAL A 183 15.28 12.98 -14.95
CA VAL A 183 16.61 12.52 -15.39
C VAL A 183 17.14 13.48 -16.45
N PRO A 184 18.29 14.17 -16.23
CA PRO A 184 18.85 15.10 -17.19
C PRO A 184 19.29 14.35 -18.47
N ARG A 185 18.84 14.83 -19.62
CA ARG A 185 19.20 14.24 -20.92
C ARG A 185 20.70 14.26 -21.18
N THR A 186 21.43 15.25 -20.65
CA THR A 186 22.87 15.37 -20.79
C THR A 186 23.64 14.14 -20.32
N TYR A 187 23.21 13.49 -19.22
CA TYR A 187 23.86 12.26 -18.76
C TYR A 187 23.61 11.08 -19.69
N VAL A 188 22.41 10.98 -20.24
CA VAL A 188 22.04 9.93 -21.20
C VAL A 188 22.79 10.11 -22.54
N GLU A 189 22.90 11.36 -23.01
CA GLU A 189 23.59 11.69 -24.25
C GLU A 189 25.12 11.49 -24.13
N ALA A 190 25.72 11.92 -23.02
CA ALA A 190 27.14 11.69 -22.75
C ALA A 190 27.48 10.19 -22.73
N ALA A 191 26.70 9.39 -22.02
CA ALA A 191 26.91 7.96 -21.98
C ALA A 191 26.79 7.29 -23.39
N LYS A 192 25.88 7.78 -24.22
CA LYS A 192 25.74 7.28 -25.60
C LYS A 192 26.95 7.66 -26.49
N ILE A 193 27.51 8.84 -26.27
CA ILE A 193 28.77 9.27 -26.95
C ILE A 193 29.91 8.36 -26.49
N ASP A 194 29.96 7.96 -25.22
CA ASP A 194 30.94 7.02 -24.68
C ASP A 194 30.69 5.55 -25.10
N GLY A 195 29.68 5.30 -25.96
CA GLY A 195 29.38 3.97 -26.51
C GLY A 195 28.49 3.09 -25.62
N ALA A 196 27.85 3.62 -24.58
CA ALA A 196 26.95 2.85 -23.73
C ALA A 196 25.66 2.44 -24.48
N ASN A 197 25.27 1.17 -24.37
CA ASN A 197 24.01 0.68 -24.90
C ASN A 197 22.84 1.03 -24.00
N GLU A 198 21.61 0.88 -24.49
CA GLU A 198 20.37 1.23 -23.73
C GLU A 198 20.27 0.54 -22.37
N ARG A 199 20.75 -0.70 -22.24
CA ARG A 199 20.74 -1.44 -20.97
C ARG A 199 21.74 -0.85 -19.97
N GLN A 200 22.92 -0.47 -20.42
CA GLN A 200 23.94 0.20 -19.59
C GLN A 200 23.44 1.57 -19.12
N VAL A 201 22.85 2.36 -20.02
CA VAL A 201 22.22 3.64 -19.67
C VAL A 201 21.12 3.43 -18.62
N PHE A 202 20.30 2.39 -18.79
CA PHE A 202 19.23 2.12 -17.83
C PHE A 202 19.75 1.79 -16.44
N PHE A 203 20.63 0.78 -16.32
CA PHE A 203 21.08 0.31 -15.00
C PHE A 203 22.09 1.25 -14.33
N ASN A 204 22.93 1.93 -15.09
CA ASN A 204 24.04 2.73 -14.54
C ASN A 204 23.70 4.22 -14.42
N ILE A 205 22.66 4.71 -15.11
CA ILE A 205 22.28 6.14 -15.09
C ILE A 205 20.84 6.30 -14.63
N THR A 206 19.88 5.69 -15.36
CA THR A 206 18.47 5.94 -15.10
C THR A 206 18.04 5.40 -13.72
N VAL A 207 18.35 4.14 -13.40
CA VAL A 207 17.95 3.51 -12.12
C VAL A 207 18.54 4.25 -10.91
N PRO A 208 19.85 4.59 -10.88
CA PRO A 208 20.39 5.40 -9.78
C PRO A 208 19.74 6.77 -9.65
N LEU A 209 19.49 7.48 -10.74
CA LEU A 209 18.91 8.82 -10.71
C LEU A 209 17.43 8.85 -10.31
N ILE A 210 16.66 7.78 -10.58
CA ILE A 210 15.27 7.65 -10.13
C ILE A 210 15.16 6.94 -8.77
N SER A 211 16.28 6.63 -8.12
CA SER A 211 16.26 5.92 -6.84
C SER A 211 15.47 6.63 -5.74
N PRO A 212 15.45 7.99 -5.60
CA PRO A 212 14.56 8.66 -4.66
C PRO A 212 13.07 8.42 -4.95
N THR A 213 12.70 8.41 -6.22
CA THR A 213 11.32 8.09 -6.63
C THR A 213 11.00 6.63 -6.35
N THR A 214 11.95 5.72 -6.61
CA THR A 214 11.79 4.29 -6.31
C THR A 214 11.61 4.06 -4.82
N LEU A 215 12.35 4.76 -3.97
CA LEU A 215 12.18 4.71 -2.52
C LEU A 215 10.76 5.18 -2.11
N LEU A 216 10.31 6.31 -2.63
CA LEU A 216 8.96 6.84 -2.34
C LEU A 216 7.88 5.82 -2.73
N VAL A 217 7.95 5.28 -3.96
CA VAL A 217 7.00 4.26 -4.43
C VAL A 217 7.06 3.00 -3.56
N THR A 218 8.26 2.55 -3.18
CA THR A 218 8.43 1.36 -2.36
C THR A 218 7.81 1.54 -0.97
N ILE A 219 8.08 2.66 -0.31
CA ILE A 219 7.54 2.95 1.03
C ILE A 219 6.01 3.06 0.99
N THR A 220 5.46 3.85 0.07
CA THR A 220 4.02 4.05 -0.03
C THR A 220 3.29 2.77 -0.41
N THR A 221 3.83 1.99 -1.35
CA THR A 221 3.25 0.70 -1.77
C THR A 221 3.31 -0.33 -0.63
N MET A 222 4.39 -0.35 0.15
CA MET A 222 4.53 -1.23 1.31
C MET A 222 3.55 -0.89 2.42
N ILE A 223 3.40 0.39 2.78
CA ILE A 223 2.42 0.85 3.77
C ILE A 223 1.00 0.40 3.36
N ASN A 224 0.63 0.66 2.10
CA ASN A 224 -0.68 0.26 1.57
C ASN A 224 -0.87 -1.26 1.57
N ALA A 225 0.19 -2.03 1.29
CA ALA A 225 0.14 -3.49 1.30
C ALA A 225 -0.12 -4.07 2.69
N PHE A 226 0.51 -3.53 3.74
CA PHE A 226 0.26 -3.98 5.11
C PHE A 226 -1.13 -3.61 5.63
N GLN A 227 -1.72 -2.54 5.10
CA GLN A 227 -3.04 -2.04 5.47
C GLN A 227 -4.15 -2.51 4.52
N VAL A 228 -3.88 -3.49 3.65
CA VAL A 228 -4.84 -3.98 2.66
C VAL A 228 -6.11 -4.51 3.34
N PHE A 229 -7.24 -3.88 3.02
CA PHE A 229 -8.55 -4.22 3.56
C PHE A 229 -9.59 -4.37 2.45
N ASP A 230 -9.85 -3.32 1.67
CA ASP A 230 -10.95 -3.24 0.71
C ASP A 230 -11.00 -4.41 -0.25
N GLN A 231 -9.88 -4.72 -0.92
CA GLN A 231 -9.79 -5.78 -1.92
C GLN A 231 -10.09 -7.14 -1.31
N MET A 232 -9.50 -7.42 -0.15
CA MET A 232 -9.69 -8.68 0.55
C MET A 232 -11.11 -8.82 1.09
N PHE A 233 -11.65 -7.75 1.65
CA PHE A 233 -12.99 -7.75 2.24
C PHE A 233 -14.08 -7.86 1.16
N LEU A 234 -13.98 -7.06 0.11
CA LEU A 234 -15.02 -6.98 -0.94
C LEU A 234 -15.06 -8.21 -1.85
N LEU A 235 -13.91 -8.83 -2.18
CA LEU A 235 -13.86 -9.99 -3.07
C LEU A 235 -14.10 -11.30 -2.33
N THR A 236 -13.61 -11.45 -1.11
CA THR A 236 -13.54 -12.75 -0.42
C THR A 236 -13.96 -12.70 1.04
N SER A 237 -14.14 -11.52 1.64
CA SER A 237 -14.42 -11.34 3.07
C SER A 237 -13.42 -12.07 3.99
N GLY A 238 -12.17 -12.22 3.52
CA GLY A 238 -11.12 -12.96 4.23
C GLY A 238 -11.06 -14.47 3.92
N GLY A 239 -12.04 -15.02 3.16
CA GLY A 239 -12.11 -16.42 2.76
C GLY A 239 -11.35 -16.73 1.45
N PRO A 240 -11.51 -17.96 0.91
CA PRO A 240 -11.99 -19.15 1.59
C PRO A 240 -10.99 -19.66 2.64
N ALA A 241 -11.48 -20.39 3.64
CA ALA A 241 -10.66 -20.99 4.69
C ALA A 241 -9.61 -20.00 5.30
N LYS A 242 -9.98 -18.74 5.47
CA LYS A 242 -9.12 -17.62 5.95
C LYS A 242 -7.86 -17.38 5.10
N LYS A 243 -7.81 -17.82 3.84
CA LYS A 243 -6.62 -17.66 2.97
C LYS A 243 -6.34 -16.20 2.56
N THR A 244 -7.34 -15.33 2.60
CA THR A 244 -7.21 -13.90 2.35
C THR A 244 -7.50 -13.07 3.62
N TYR A 245 -7.46 -13.71 4.78
CA TYR A 245 -7.68 -13.08 6.08
C TYR A 245 -6.44 -12.29 6.50
N THR A 246 -6.43 -10.98 6.25
CA THR A 246 -5.33 -10.06 6.56
C THR A 246 -5.50 -9.41 7.93
N MET A 247 -4.43 -8.75 8.43
CA MET A 247 -4.47 -8.04 9.71
C MET A 247 -5.57 -6.98 9.77
N ALA A 248 -5.80 -6.25 8.68
CA ALA A 248 -6.87 -5.25 8.65
C ALA A 248 -8.27 -5.89 8.74
N ILE A 249 -8.49 -7.06 8.11
CA ILE A 249 -9.74 -7.82 8.27
C ILE A 249 -9.86 -8.38 9.70
N HIS A 250 -8.78 -8.90 10.26
CA HIS A 250 -8.77 -9.39 11.64
C HIS A 250 -9.17 -8.27 12.62
N ILE A 251 -8.55 -7.10 12.54
CA ILE A 251 -8.89 -5.94 13.36
C ILE A 251 -10.36 -5.57 13.19
N TYR A 252 -10.85 -5.49 11.94
CA TYR A 252 -12.25 -5.18 11.66
C TYR A 252 -13.22 -6.19 12.27
N GLN A 253 -12.96 -7.49 12.10
CA GLN A 253 -13.85 -8.53 12.64
C GLN A 253 -13.84 -8.54 14.15
N THR A 254 -12.68 -8.43 14.79
CA THR A 254 -12.54 -8.37 16.25
C THR A 254 -13.26 -7.14 16.82
N ALA A 255 -13.10 -5.96 16.19
CA ALA A 255 -13.75 -4.73 16.66
C ALA A 255 -15.26 -4.70 16.44
N PHE A 256 -15.72 -5.03 15.21
CA PHE A 256 -17.09 -4.74 14.76
C PHE A 256 -17.99 -5.97 14.61
N LYS A 257 -17.44 -7.18 14.65
CA LYS A 257 -18.21 -8.43 14.63
C LYS A 257 -18.22 -9.10 16.00
N SER A 258 -17.06 -9.16 16.67
CA SER A 258 -16.93 -9.75 18.00
C SER A 258 -17.14 -8.73 19.13
N TYR A 259 -17.09 -7.44 18.82
CA TYR A 259 -17.19 -6.35 19.83
C TYR A 259 -16.10 -6.45 20.91
N GLU A 260 -14.90 -6.86 20.56
CA GLU A 260 -13.73 -6.94 21.45
C GLU A 260 -12.78 -5.78 21.15
N LEU A 261 -13.19 -4.54 21.50
CA LEU A 261 -12.45 -3.32 21.12
C LEU A 261 -11.05 -3.25 21.73
N GLY A 262 -10.86 -3.78 22.93
CA GLY A 262 -9.55 -3.85 23.57
C GLY A 262 -8.56 -4.71 22.79
N LYS A 263 -8.98 -5.93 22.38
CA LYS A 263 -8.17 -6.84 21.55
C LYS A 263 -7.94 -6.26 20.15
N ALA A 264 -8.98 -5.70 19.54
CA ALA A 264 -8.86 -5.06 18.22
C ALA A 264 -7.86 -3.90 18.24
N SER A 265 -7.88 -3.08 19.30
CA SER A 265 -6.92 -2.00 19.52
C SER A 265 -5.50 -2.54 19.68
N THR A 266 -5.32 -3.66 20.39
CA THR A 266 -4.02 -4.33 20.52
C THR A 266 -3.51 -4.86 19.17
N ALA A 267 -4.38 -5.49 18.39
CA ALA A 267 -4.03 -5.96 17.04
C ALA A 267 -3.70 -4.80 16.07
N ALA A 268 -4.41 -3.68 16.19
CA ALA A 268 -4.12 -2.46 15.43
C ALA A 268 -2.76 -1.85 15.81
N LEU A 269 -2.41 -1.82 17.09
CA LEU A 269 -1.08 -1.38 17.56
C LEU A 269 0.03 -2.32 17.06
N LEU A 270 -0.20 -3.63 17.05
CA LEU A 270 0.75 -4.59 16.48
C LEU A 270 1.02 -4.26 15.01
N LEU A 271 -0.03 -4.08 14.21
CA LEU A 271 0.10 -3.69 12.81
C LEU A 271 0.83 -2.35 12.66
N PHE A 272 0.48 -1.36 13.47
CA PHE A 272 1.13 -0.04 13.47
C PHE A 272 2.64 -0.16 13.71
N PHE A 273 3.07 -0.88 14.75
CA PHE A 273 4.49 -1.05 15.03
C PHE A 273 5.23 -1.83 13.96
N VAL A 274 4.59 -2.83 13.35
CA VAL A 274 5.17 -3.56 12.20
C VAL A 274 5.39 -2.61 11.02
N VAL A 275 4.39 -1.80 10.66
CA VAL A 275 4.50 -0.84 9.55
C VAL A 275 5.58 0.20 9.84
N VAL A 276 5.64 0.75 11.06
CA VAL A 276 6.69 1.69 11.47
C VAL A 276 8.07 1.04 11.40
N ALA A 277 8.23 -0.17 11.93
CA ALA A 277 9.51 -0.89 11.90
C ALA A 277 9.99 -1.13 10.46
N VAL A 278 9.10 -1.61 9.58
CA VAL A 278 9.41 -1.84 8.17
C VAL A 278 9.79 -0.53 7.48
N SER A 279 9.04 0.56 7.73
CA SER A 279 9.34 1.87 7.15
C SER A 279 10.70 2.41 7.62
N VAL A 280 11.01 2.30 8.90
CA VAL A 280 12.33 2.71 9.46
C VAL A 280 13.46 1.88 8.86
N ILE A 281 13.26 0.56 8.69
CA ILE A 281 14.25 -0.31 8.03
C ILE A 281 14.46 0.13 6.59
N GLN A 282 13.41 0.41 5.83
CA GLN A 282 13.50 0.89 4.45
C GLN A 282 14.27 2.23 4.36
N PHE A 283 13.99 3.18 5.25
CA PHE A 283 14.72 4.45 5.31
C PHE A 283 16.20 4.24 5.64
N LYS A 284 16.54 3.41 6.63
CA LYS A 284 17.95 3.12 6.96
C LYS A 284 18.70 2.39 5.84
N LEU A 285 17.99 1.51 5.11
CA LEU A 285 18.60 0.82 3.96
C LEU A 285 18.75 1.74 2.75
N SER A 286 17.91 2.78 2.63
CA SER A 286 17.94 3.71 1.49
C SER A 286 19.26 4.47 1.38
N ASP A 287 19.93 4.78 2.47
CA ASP A 287 21.23 5.46 2.49
C ASP A 287 22.32 4.75 1.66
N LYS A 288 22.13 3.45 1.39
CA LYS A 288 23.09 2.64 0.63
C LYS A 288 22.88 2.64 -0.88
N TRP A 289 21.68 2.98 -1.35
CA TRP A 289 21.31 2.82 -2.78
C TRP A 289 20.57 4.02 -3.38
N VAL A 290 20.11 4.95 -2.55
CA VAL A 290 19.43 6.15 -3.02
C VAL A 290 20.46 7.26 -3.27
N HIS A 291 20.42 7.83 -4.46
CA HIS A 291 21.31 8.92 -4.88
C HIS A 291 20.47 10.20 -5.04
N TYR A 292 20.60 11.10 -4.09
CA TYR A 292 20.01 12.44 -4.18
C TYR A 292 20.95 13.33 -4.96
N GLY A 293 20.96 13.32 -6.29
CA GLY A 293 21.91 14.04 -7.13
C GLY A 293 22.40 15.36 -6.48
N GLU A 294 23.63 15.35 -6.00
CA GLU A 294 24.40 16.54 -5.62
C GLU A 294 25.11 17.11 -6.86
#